data_bb1b85d7cd6b0e1977cfe6dfde55c19f
#
_entry.id   bb1b85d7cd6b0e1977cfe6dfde55c19f
#
_cell.length_a   1.000
_cell.length_b   1.000
_cell.length_c   1.000
_cell.angle_alpha   90.00
_cell.angle_beta   90.00
_cell.angle_gamma   90.00
#
_symmetry.space_group_name_H-M   'P 1'
#
loop_
_entity.id
_entity.type
_entity.pdbx_description
1 polymer ?
#
loop_
_entity_poly.entity_id
_entity_poly.type
_entity_poly.pdbx_seq_one_letter_code
_entity_poly.pdbx_strand_id
1 'polypeptide(L)'
;MSDVAVLREVNRLTGERPIVVTLSGGNPALQPLADLIRLGRKQGHRFALETQGSVAQPWFSQLDSLVLSPKPPSSGMAMNLSGLTECIKAACERPSTALKIVVFDDEDFAFARDLSARFSRLPVYLQPGNPTHQTELDTRGLLDRLSQLVDKTRAVHWHDARVLPQLHVLVWGNKRGV
;
A
#
# COMPACT_ATOMS: atom_id res chain seq x y z
N MET A 1 -18.83 7.87 -10.69
CA MET A 1 -19.90 7.23 -9.86
C MET A 1 -20.04 8.08 -8.62
N SER A 2 -21.26 8.27 -8.07
CA SER A 2 -21.44 9.00 -6.80
C SER A 2 -21.07 8.10 -5.61
N ASP A 3 -20.69 8.71 -4.46
CA ASP A 3 -20.33 7.98 -3.23
C ASP A 3 -21.44 7.03 -2.77
N VAL A 4 -22.69 7.45 -2.90
CA VAL A 4 -23.86 6.62 -2.59
C VAL A 4 -23.96 5.41 -3.52
N ALA A 5 -23.64 5.56 -4.80
CA ALA A 5 -23.67 4.46 -5.75
C ALA A 5 -22.52 3.46 -5.47
N VAL A 6 -21.34 3.95 -5.07
CA VAL A 6 -20.22 3.10 -4.64
C VAL A 6 -20.61 2.30 -3.41
N LEU A 7 -21.17 2.93 -2.37
CA LEU A 7 -21.59 2.24 -1.15
C LEU A 7 -22.71 1.24 -1.38
N ARG A 8 -23.66 1.55 -2.27
CA ARG A 8 -24.71 0.59 -2.66
C ARG A 8 -24.08 -0.68 -3.25
N GLU A 9 -23.07 -0.53 -4.10
CA GLU A 9 -22.38 -1.68 -4.68
C GLU A 9 -21.56 -2.45 -3.64
N VAL A 10 -20.87 -1.77 -2.73
CA VAL A 10 -20.20 -2.40 -1.60
C VAL A 10 -21.19 -3.22 -0.78
N ASN A 11 -22.34 -2.65 -0.39
CA ASN A 11 -23.36 -3.34 0.39
C ASN A 11 -23.94 -4.56 -0.36
N ARG A 12 -24.18 -4.41 -1.67
CA ARG A 12 -24.64 -5.53 -2.50
C ARG A 12 -23.64 -6.70 -2.48
N LEU A 13 -22.35 -6.40 -2.60
CA LEU A 13 -21.29 -7.42 -2.62
C LEU A 13 -21.06 -8.08 -1.25
N THR A 14 -21.32 -7.35 -0.16
CA THR A 14 -21.08 -7.83 1.21
C THR A 14 -22.32 -8.45 1.88
N GLY A 15 -23.48 -8.39 1.22
CA GLY A 15 -24.75 -8.75 1.85
C GLY A 15 -25.06 -7.86 3.07
N GLU A 16 -24.78 -6.57 2.93
CA GLU A 16 -24.97 -5.52 3.95
C GLU A 16 -24.16 -5.70 5.24
N ARG A 17 -23.15 -6.59 5.22
CA ARG A 17 -22.28 -6.81 6.39
C ARG A 17 -21.17 -5.77 6.44
N PRO A 18 -20.86 -5.19 7.61
CA PRO A 18 -19.72 -4.32 7.79
C PRO A 18 -18.41 -5.04 7.45
N ILE A 19 -17.58 -4.41 6.62
CA ILE A 19 -16.28 -4.92 6.21
C ILE A 19 -15.20 -3.84 6.27
N VAL A 20 -13.96 -4.22 5.97
CA VAL A 20 -12.90 -3.27 5.64
C VAL A 20 -12.94 -3.01 4.13
N VAL A 21 -13.19 -1.77 3.76
CA VAL A 21 -13.13 -1.29 2.37
C VAL A 21 -11.71 -0.78 2.12
N THR A 22 -10.98 -1.43 1.23
CA THR A 22 -9.62 -0.99 0.85
C THR A 22 -9.69 -0.11 -0.39
N LEU A 23 -9.22 1.12 -0.25
CA LEU A 23 -9.09 2.11 -1.32
C LEU A 23 -7.68 2.00 -1.90
N SER A 24 -7.57 1.61 -3.16
CA SER A 24 -6.28 1.44 -3.83
C SER A 24 -6.41 1.73 -5.34
N GLY A 25 -5.30 1.57 -6.08
CA GLY A 25 -5.24 1.78 -7.53
C GLY A 25 -4.94 3.22 -7.91
N GLY A 26 -3.97 3.42 -8.82
CA GLY A 26 -3.45 4.75 -9.13
C GLY A 26 -2.92 5.45 -7.86
N ASN A 27 -3.41 6.65 -7.61
CA ASN A 27 -3.21 7.33 -6.32
C ASN A 27 -4.57 7.79 -5.76
N PRO A 28 -5.23 7.00 -4.89
CA PRO A 28 -6.56 7.33 -4.39
C PRO A 28 -6.63 8.65 -3.62
N ALA A 29 -5.49 9.13 -3.07
CA ALA A 29 -5.42 10.42 -2.39
C ALA A 29 -5.71 11.63 -3.29
N LEU A 30 -5.73 11.44 -4.61
CA LEU A 30 -6.15 12.47 -5.57
C LEU A 30 -7.68 12.56 -5.73
N GLN A 31 -8.43 11.64 -5.14
CA GLN A 31 -9.88 11.59 -5.24
C GLN A 31 -10.56 12.23 -4.01
N PRO A 32 -11.73 12.84 -4.17
CA PRO A 32 -12.49 13.42 -3.06
C PRO A 32 -13.26 12.34 -2.28
N LEU A 33 -12.55 11.52 -1.48
CA LEU A 33 -13.10 10.33 -0.82
C LEU A 33 -13.69 10.60 0.58
N ALA A 34 -13.65 11.85 1.07
CA ALA A 34 -14.09 12.19 2.43
C ALA A 34 -15.55 11.77 2.70
N ASP A 35 -16.46 12.07 1.76
CA ASP A 35 -17.89 11.75 1.92
C ASP A 35 -18.16 10.24 1.82
N LEU A 36 -17.48 9.54 0.91
CA LEU A 36 -17.54 8.07 0.83
C LEU A 36 -17.15 7.43 2.16
N ILE A 37 -16.01 7.84 2.73
CA ILE A 37 -15.52 7.32 4.01
C ILE A 37 -16.52 7.64 5.14
N ARG A 38 -16.95 8.89 5.24
CA ARG A 38 -17.91 9.33 6.25
C ARG A 38 -19.24 8.56 6.20
N LEU A 39 -19.79 8.38 5.01
CA LEU A 39 -21.05 7.65 4.80
C LEU A 39 -20.90 6.16 5.08
N GLY A 40 -19.83 5.53 4.60
CA GLY A 40 -19.56 4.12 4.85
C GLY A 40 -19.32 3.82 6.33
N ARG A 41 -18.60 4.70 7.04
CA ARG A 41 -18.42 4.57 8.51
C ARG A 41 -19.74 4.62 9.28
N LYS A 42 -20.71 5.43 8.84
CA LYS A 42 -22.07 5.43 9.43
C LYS A 42 -22.79 4.09 9.27
N GLN A 43 -22.41 3.31 8.26
CA GLN A 43 -22.93 1.97 8.00
C GLN A 43 -22.09 0.86 8.67
N GLY A 44 -21.08 1.24 9.48
CA GLY A 44 -20.23 0.31 10.20
C GLY A 44 -19.01 -0.18 9.41
N HIS A 45 -18.79 0.24 8.17
CA HIS A 45 -17.60 -0.12 7.42
C HIS A 45 -16.36 0.55 8.02
N ARG A 46 -15.23 -0.16 7.91
CA ARG A 46 -13.89 0.38 8.17
C ARG A 46 -13.20 0.70 6.85
N PHE A 47 -12.25 1.61 6.87
CA PHE A 47 -11.55 2.03 5.65
C PHE A 47 -10.04 1.89 5.79
N ALA A 48 -9.44 1.23 4.81
CA ALA A 48 -8.02 1.17 4.59
C ALA A 48 -7.66 1.91 3.29
N LEU A 49 -6.53 2.61 3.28
CA LEU A 49 -6.01 3.30 2.11
C LEU A 49 -4.60 2.80 1.79
N GLU A 50 -4.34 2.53 0.53
CA GLU A 50 -2.99 2.41 0.00
C GLU A 50 -2.74 3.56 -0.99
N THR A 51 -1.72 4.38 -0.71
CA THR A 51 -1.34 5.54 -1.53
C THR A 51 0.19 5.64 -1.62
N GLN A 52 0.68 6.26 -2.68
CA GLN A 52 2.14 6.51 -2.82
C GLN A 52 2.68 7.56 -1.82
N GLY A 53 1.82 8.23 -1.05
CA GLY A 53 2.26 9.18 -0.03
C GLY A 53 2.74 10.53 -0.58
N SER A 54 2.30 10.92 -1.77
CA SER A 54 2.69 12.19 -2.40
C SER A 54 1.74 13.36 -2.11
N VAL A 55 0.51 13.06 -1.69
CA VAL A 55 -0.56 14.02 -1.42
C VAL A 55 -1.25 13.66 -0.12
N ALA A 56 -1.18 14.53 0.87
CA ALA A 56 -1.89 14.38 2.12
C ALA A 56 -3.35 14.85 1.99
N GLN A 57 -4.24 14.21 2.75
CA GLN A 57 -5.65 14.57 2.78
C GLN A 57 -6.14 14.69 4.23
N PRO A 58 -6.98 15.68 4.56
CA PRO A 58 -7.51 15.85 5.91
C PRO A 58 -8.30 14.64 6.43
N TRP A 59 -8.92 13.88 5.53
CA TRP A 59 -9.70 12.69 5.86
C TRP A 59 -8.86 11.45 6.19
N PHE A 60 -7.53 11.51 6.11
CA PHE A 60 -6.66 10.41 6.53
C PHE A 60 -6.87 10.04 8.00
N SER A 61 -7.17 11.02 8.85
CA SER A 61 -7.52 10.78 10.26
C SER A 61 -8.82 9.97 10.46
N GLN A 62 -9.62 9.78 9.42
CA GLN A 62 -10.85 8.97 9.45
C GLN A 62 -10.62 7.52 9.01
N LEU A 63 -9.43 7.18 8.54
CA LEU A 63 -9.07 5.82 8.15
C LEU A 63 -8.84 4.93 9.38
N ASP A 64 -8.95 3.64 9.19
CA ASP A 64 -8.56 2.63 10.17
C ASP A 64 -7.15 2.07 9.87
N SER A 65 -6.74 2.10 8.60
CA SER A 65 -5.38 1.73 8.17
C SER A 65 -4.90 2.61 7.01
N LEU A 66 -3.63 3.01 7.06
CA LEU A 66 -2.96 3.78 6.01
C LEU A 66 -1.65 3.10 5.60
N VAL A 67 -1.58 2.65 4.37
CA VAL A 67 -0.35 2.12 3.79
C VAL A 67 0.24 3.16 2.84
N LEU A 68 1.43 3.63 3.18
CA LEU A 68 2.20 4.57 2.37
C LEU A 68 3.20 3.75 1.55
N SER A 69 3.03 3.77 0.23
CA SER A 69 3.84 3.01 -0.73
C SER A 69 4.62 3.96 -1.64
N PRO A 70 5.65 4.67 -1.10
CA PRO A 70 6.46 5.58 -1.89
C PRO A 70 7.14 4.82 -3.02
N LYS A 71 7.26 5.50 -4.15
CA LYS A 71 7.86 4.91 -5.35
C LYS A 71 9.38 4.88 -5.20
N PRO A 72 10.01 3.70 -5.36
CA PRO A 72 11.45 3.57 -5.28
C PRO A 72 12.15 4.09 -6.55
N PRO A 73 13.49 4.22 -6.55
CA PRO A 73 14.26 4.70 -7.70
C PRO A 73 13.97 3.98 -9.02
N SER A 74 13.84 2.64 -8.99
CA SER A 74 13.51 1.83 -10.17
C SER A 74 12.21 2.22 -10.87
N SER A 75 11.31 2.92 -10.18
CA SER A 75 10.08 3.43 -10.76
C SER A 75 10.27 4.61 -11.71
N GLY A 76 11.45 5.23 -11.72
CA GLY A 76 11.74 6.48 -12.44
C GLY A 76 11.01 7.72 -11.92
N MET A 77 10.28 7.60 -10.81
CA MET A 77 9.56 8.72 -10.21
C MET A 77 10.36 9.34 -9.07
N ALA A 78 10.44 10.67 -9.04
CA ALA A 78 11.04 11.37 -7.92
C ALA A 78 10.18 11.19 -6.64
N MET A 79 10.83 10.78 -5.56
CA MET A 79 10.16 10.68 -4.26
C MET A 79 9.86 12.08 -3.70
N ASN A 80 8.65 12.27 -3.20
CA ASN A 80 8.24 13.46 -2.47
C ASN A 80 8.29 13.23 -0.95
N LEU A 81 9.46 13.47 -0.34
CA LEU A 81 9.66 13.27 1.10
C LEU A 81 8.78 14.20 1.96
N SER A 82 8.59 15.44 1.54
CA SER A 82 7.70 16.38 2.25
C SER A 82 6.25 15.92 2.19
N GLY A 83 5.78 15.49 1.03
CA GLY A 83 4.44 14.92 0.86
C GLY A 83 4.22 13.68 1.74
N LEU A 84 5.21 12.78 1.82
CA LEU A 84 5.15 11.62 2.69
C LEU A 84 5.03 12.01 4.18
N THR A 85 5.82 12.99 4.59
CA THR A 85 5.78 13.52 5.96
C THR A 85 4.42 14.13 6.28
N GLU A 86 3.84 14.90 5.36
CA GLU A 86 2.50 15.48 5.53
C GLU A 86 1.41 14.41 5.56
N CYS A 87 1.53 13.32 4.79
CA CYS A 87 0.61 12.17 4.87
C CYS A 87 0.62 11.54 6.28
N ILE A 88 1.82 11.34 6.85
CA ILE A 88 1.97 10.79 8.21
C ILE A 88 1.35 11.74 9.25
N LYS A 89 1.58 13.04 9.13
CA LYS A 89 0.97 14.04 10.01
C LYS A 89 -0.57 14.07 9.90
N ALA A 90 -1.09 14.02 8.67
CA ALA A 90 -2.54 14.02 8.43
C ALA A 90 -3.26 12.79 8.98
N ALA A 91 -2.54 11.68 9.16
CA ALA A 91 -3.05 10.47 9.80
C ALA A 91 -3.36 10.67 11.29
N CYS A 92 -2.73 11.65 11.97
CA CYS A 92 -2.97 12.01 13.39
C CYS A 92 -2.96 10.81 14.34
N GLU A 93 -2.06 9.86 14.14
CA GLU A 93 -1.89 8.63 14.94
C GLU A 93 -3.13 7.70 15.00
N ARG A 94 -4.23 8.06 14.37
CA ARG A 94 -5.45 7.29 14.43
C ARG A 94 -5.42 6.01 13.58
N PRO A 95 -5.09 6.06 12.25
CA PRO A 95 -4.98 4.83 11.48
C PRO A 95 -3.69 4.09 11.83
N SER A 96 -3.76 2.77 11.79
CA SER A 96 -2.55 1.94 11.75
C SER A 96 -1.77 2.30 10.47
N THR A 97 -0.67 3.04 10.61
CA THR A 97 0.12 3.54 9.48
C THR A 97 1.36 2.69 9.28
N ALA A 98 1.65 2.32 8.04
CA ALA A 98 2.81 1.52 7.67
C ALA A 98 3.43 1.99 6.36
N LEU A 99 4.73 1.72 6.18
CA LEU A 99 5.42 1.83 4.90
C LEU A 99 5.37 0.50 4.17
N LYS A 100 5.09 0.52 2.87
CA LYS A 100 5.20 -0.64 1.98
C LYS A 100 6.04 -0.27 0.77
N ILE A 101 7.15 -0.96 0.55
CA ILE A 101 8.10 -0.63 -0.51
C ILE A 101 8.30 -1.85 -1.40
N VAL A 102 8.12 -1.64 -2.69
CA VAL A 102 8.41 -2.66 -3.70
C VAL A 102 9.89 -2.55 -4.07
N VAL A 103 10.59 -3.67 -4.04
CA VAL A 103 12.05 -3.74 -4.25
C VAL A 103 12.32 -4.57 -5.50
N PHE A 104 12.92 -3.95 -6.51
CA PHE A 104 13.35 -4.60 -7.74
C PHE A 104 14.85 -4.90 -7.74
N ASP A 105 15.65 -4.03 -7.12
CA ASP A 105 17.09 -4.08 -7.16
C ASP A 105 17.75 -3.60 -5.84
N ASP A 106 19.06 -3.44 -5.86
CA ASP A 106 19.86 -3.03 -4.70
C ASP A 106 19.66 -1.57 -4.33
N GLU A 107 19.38 -0.72 -5.30
CA GLU A 107 19.11 0.71 -5.07
C GLU A 107 17.75 0.90 -4.38
N ASP A 108 16.74 0.16 -4.80
CA ASP A 108 15.43 0.13 -4.13
C ASP A 108 15.54 -0.38 -2.70
N PHE A 109 16.39 -1.39 -2.47
CA PHE A 109 16.60 -1.93 -1.13
C PHE A 109 17.29 -0.90 -0.21
N ALA A 110 18.32 -0.21 -0.71
CA ALA A 110 18.98 0.87 0.02
C ALA A 110 18.00 2.01 0.33
N PHE A 111 17.20 2.43 -0.66
CA PHE A 111 16.13 3.40 -0.48
C PHE A 111 15.15 3.00 0.62
N ALA A 112 14.71 1.74 0.64
CA ALA A 112 13.78 1.24 1.65
C ALA A 112 14.39 1.31 3.06
N ARG A 113 15.67 1.00 3.21
CA ARG A 113 16.39 1.10 4.48
C ARG A 113 16.52 2.54 4.97
N ASP A 114 16.91 3.45 4.09
CA ASP A 114 17.04 4.87 4.43
C ASP A 114 15.70 5.45 4.87
N LEU A 115 14.63 5.10 4.15
CA LEU A 115 13.30 5.56 4.48
C LEU A 115 12.80 5.00 5.82
N SER A 116 13.05 3.71 6.08
CA SER A 116 12.75 3.07 7.35
C SER A 116 13.48 3.74 8.52
N ALA A 117 14.74 4.09 8.34
CA ALA A 117 15.51 4.79 9.38
C ALA A 117 14.94 6.18 9.70
N ARG A 118 14.47 6.91 8.68
CA ARG A 118 13.83 8.23 8.83
C ARG A 118 12.49 8.16 9.56
N PHE A 119 11.71 7.09 9.31
CA PHE A 119 10.39 6.87 9.90
C PHE A 119 10.37 5.63 10.80
N SER A 120 11.33 5.51 11.68
CA SER A 120 11.61 4.32 12.51
C SER A 120 10.45 3.86 13.40
N ARG A 121 9.44 4.69 13.62
CA ARG A 121 8.20 4.32 14.35
C ARG A 121 7.19 3.58 13.49
N LEU A 122 7.34 3.59 12.16
CA LEU A 122 6.40 2.93 11.26
C LEU A 122 6.86 1.51 10.94
N PRO A 123 5.96 0.53 11.00
CA PRO A 123 6.23 -0.80 10.47
C PRO A 123 6.58 -0.72 8.98
N VAL A 124 7.56 -1.50 8.55
CA VAL A 124 8.01 -1.54 7.15
C VAL A 124 7.73 -2.91 6.56
N TYR A 125 7.07 -2.91 5.41
CA TYR A 125 6.80 -4.07 4.60
C TYR A 125 7.56 -3.96 3.28
N LEU A 126 8.31 -4.99 2.94
CA LEU A 126 9.03 -5.12 1.67
C LEU A 126 8.33 -6.16 0.80
N GLN A 127 8.17 -5.84 -0.47
CA GLN A 127 7.64 -6.78 -1.46
C GLN A 127 8.60 -6.86 -2.64
N PRO A 128 8.96 -8.06 -3.13
CA PRO A 128 9.75 -8.17 -4.35
C PRO A 128 8.96 -7.62 -5.53
N GLY A 129 9.63 -6.90 -6.41
CA GLY A 129 9.04 -6.38 -7.63
C GLY A 129 8.65 -7.50 -8.60
N ASN A 130 7.59 -7.28 -9.37
CA ASN A 130 7.22 -8.13 -10.49
C ASN A 130 7.59 -7.45 -11.81
N PRO A 131 8.72 -7.80 -12.44
CA PRO A 131 9.19 -7.18 -13.68
C PRO A 131 8.40 -7.62 -14.90
N THR A 132 7.62 -8.71 -14.78
CA THR A 132 6.94 -9.33 -15.92
C THR A 132 5.58 -8.68 -16.15
N HIS A 133 5.39 -8.08 -17.31
CA HIS A 133 4.08 -7.58 -17.77
C HIS A 133 3.31 -8.64 -18.58
N GLN A 134 3.86 -9.86 -18.71
CA GLN A 134 3.26 -10.96 -19.47
C GLN A 134 2.03 -11.50 -18.76
N THR A 135 1.10 -12.06 -19.55
CA THR A 135 -0.15 -12.64 -19.04
C THR A 135 0.13 -13.94 -18.26
N GLU A 136 1.20 -14.63 -18.61
CA GLU A 136 1.60 -15.87 -17.93
C GLU A 136 2.28 -15.56 -16.59
N LEU A 137 1.86 -16.29 -15.57
CA LEU A 137 2.36 -16.17 -14.22
C LEU A 137 3.71 -16.89 -14.09
N ASP A 138 4.79 -16.13 -13.88
CA ASP A 138 6.09 -16.66 -13.49
C ASP A 138 6.15 -16.87 -11.95
N THR A 139 5.43 -17.88 -11.48
CA THR A 139 5.38 -18.20 -10.04
C THR A 139 6.77 -18.51 -9.48
N ARG A 140 7.60 -19.24 -10.22
CA ARG A 140 8.95 -19.59 -9.75
C ARG A 140 9.82 -18.37 -9.60
N GLY A 141 9.88 -17.50 -10.60
CA GLY A 141 10.65 -16.27 -10.51
C GLY A 141 10.16 -15.31 -9.43
N LEU A 142 8.85 -15.29 -9.16
CA LEU A 142 8.29 -14.52 -8.02
C LEU A 142 8.77 -15.07 -6.68
N LEU A 143 8.79 -16.39 -6.49
CA LEU A 143 9.26 -17.02 -5.27
C LEU A 143 10.78 -16.92 -5.11
N ASP A 144 11.54 -17.03 -6.19
CA ASP A 144 12.99 -16.84 -6.19
C ASP A 144 13.36 -15.40 -5.76
N ARG A 145 12.68 -14.39 -6.29
CA ARG A 145 12.87 -12.98 -5.87
C ARG A 145 12.46 -12.75 -4.41
N LEU A 146 11.40 -13.40 -3.96
CA LEU A 146 10.99 -13.35 -2.54
C LEU A 146 12.09 -13.92 -1.64
N SER A 147 12.62 -15.10 -1.98
CA SER A 147 13.72 -15.74 -1.24
C SER A 147 14.97 -14.85 -1.21
N GLN A 148 15.37 -14.30 -2.36
CA GLN A 148 16.51 -13.38 -2.44
C GLN A 148 16.33 -12.14 -1.56
N LEU A 149 15.10 -11.56 -1.53
CA LEU A 149 14.83 -10.39 -0.68
C LEU A 149 14.87 -10.75 0.81
N VAL A 150 14.39 -11.93 1.20
CA VAL A 150 14.50 -12.46 2.57
C VAL A 150 15.98 -12.63 2.96
N ASP A 151 16.78 -13.28 2.11
CA ASP A 151 18.20 -13.52 2.38
C ASP A 151 18.97 -12.21 2.48
N LYS A 152 18.69 -11.25 1.61
CA LYS A 152 19.28 -9.91 1.65
C LYS A 152 18.95 -9.17 2.95
N THR A 153 17.68 -9.24 3.38
CA THR A 153 17.22 -8.62 4.64
C THR A 153 17.92 -9.25 5.84
N ARG A 154 18.11 -10.58 5.85
CA ARG A 154 18.85 -11.31 6.88
C ARG A 154 20.33 -10.97 6.89
N ALA A 155 20.97 -10.90 5.72
CA ALA A 155 22.40 -10.61 5.59
C ALA A 155 22.80 -9.24 6.19
N VAL A 156 21.89 -8.28 6.17
CA VAL A 156 22.11 -6.94 6.77
C VAL A 156 21.51 -6.78 8.17
N HIS A 157 21.04 -7.87 8.78
CA HIS A 157 20.41 -7.89 10.11
C HIS A 157 19.24 -6.91 10.27
N TRP A 158 18.44 -6.73 9.23
CA TRP A 158 17.27 -5.85 9.27
C TRP A 158 16.04 -6.62 9.76
N HIS A 159 15.97 -6.88 11.07
CA HIS A 159 14.97 -7.74 11.70
C HIS A 159 13.57 -7.10 11.81
N ASP A 160 13.47 -5.77 11.73
CA ASP A 160 12.19 -5.05 11.81
C ASP A 160 11.44 -5.02 10.48
N ALA A 161 12.10 -5.32 9.36
CA ALA A 161 11.45 -5.40 8.06
C ALA A 161 10.63 -6.69 7.94
N ARG A 162 9.44 -6.56 7.41
CA ARG A 162 8.55 -7.67 7.08
C ARG A 162 8.53 -7.90 5.59
N VAL A 163 9.07 -9.04 5.14
CA VAL A 163 9.10 -9.40 3.72
C VAL A 163 7.85 -10.21 3.38
N LEU A 164 7.08 -9.73 2.41
CA LEU A 164 5.82 -10.35 2.00
C LEU A 164 5.78 -10.55 0.48
N PRO A 165 5.15 -11.61 -0.04
CA PRO A 165 4.88 -11.74 -1.46
C PRO A 165 3.80 -10.74 -1.91
N GLN A 166 3.77 -10.46 -3.22
CA GLN A 166 2.61 -9.83 -3.85
C GLN A 166 1.53 -10.90 -4.06
N LEU A 167 0.71 -11.15 -3.04
CA LEU A 167 -0.23 -12.26 -3.01
C LEU A 167 -1.20 -12.27 -4.22
N HIS A 168 -1.71 -11.09 -4.60
CA HIS A 168 -2.61 -10.97 -5.75
C HIS A 168 -1.92 -11.41 -7.06
N VAL A 169 -0.62 -11.15 -7.22
CA VAL A 169 0.14 -11.60 -8.39
C VAL A 169 0.32 -13.11 -8.35
N LEU A 170 0.59 -13.71 -7.18
CA LEU A 170 0.70 -15.17 -7.05
C LEU A 170 -0.60 -15.90 -7.36
N VAL A 171 -1.75 -15.30 -7.02
CA VAL A 171 -3.07 -15.94 -7.20
C VAL A 171 -3.64 -15.68 -8.60
N TRP A 172 -3.53 -14.46 -9.10
CA TRP A 172 -4.21 -14.04 -10.34
C TRP A 172 -3.26 -13.53 -11.43
N GLY A 173 -1.96 -13.59 -11.24
CA GLY A 173 -0.98 -13.03 -12.18
C GLY A 173 -1.14 -11.51 -12.31
N ASN A 174 -1.07 -11.05 -13.57
CA ASN A 174 -1.26 -9.63 -13.89
C ASN A 174 -2.73 -9.29 -14.27
N LYS A 175 -3.68 -10.13 -13.90
CA LYS A 175 -5.10 -9.90 -14.20
C LYS A 175 -5.60 -8.68 -13.43
N ARG A 176 -6.34 -7.81 -14.12
CA ARG A 176 -6.94 -6.61 -13.52
C ARG A 176 -8.39 -6.87 -13.11
N GLY A 177 -8.83 -6.21 -12.04
CA GLY A 177 -10.23 -6.27 -11.60
C GLY A 177 -10.60 -7.60 -10.91
N VAL A 178 -9.66 -8.21 -10.23
CA VAL A 178 -9.84 -9.45 -9.45
C VAL A 178 -9.82 -9.17 -7.98
#